data_676ad76f9fd34c0988c4e3d8adc04d8f
#
_entry.id   676ad76f9fd34c0988c4e3d8adc04d8f
#
_cell.length_a   1.000
_cell.length_b   1.000
_cell.length_c   1.000
_cell.angle_alpha   90.00
_cell.angle_beta   90.00
_cell.angle_gamma   90.00
#
_symmetry.space_group_name_H-M   'P 1'
#
loop_
_entity.id
_entity.type
_entity.pdbx_description
1 polymer ?
#
loop_
_entity_poly.entity_id
_entity_poly.type
_entity_poly.pdbx_seq_one_letter_code
_entity_poly.pdbx_strand_id
1 'polypeptide(L)'
;MRIIIHDLDEAFHEKFKTVSEDVIRADGKYAPCQGCFNCWTKHPATCSLKDSLHEMCRVVGQAEDTVIITENWYGGYSPAVKNILDRSIGTSTPMSTYRSGEMHHTLRYGKKGKLKVIVHGDVSDNEKATWELMIERNRINHGYQDKELVFVNSIDG
;
A
#
# COMPACT_ATOMS: atom_id res chain seq x y z
N MET A 1 -13.58 7.32 -0.19
CA MET A 1 -13.13 6.50 -1.33
C MET A 1 -12.32 5.33 -0.82
N ARG A 2 -12.57 4.12 -1.30
CA ARG A 2 -11.83 2.89 -0.96
C ARG A 2 -11.03 2.44 -2.17
N ILE A 3 -9.77 2.05 -1.97
CA ILE A 3 -8.95 1.44 -3.02
C ILE A 3 -8.64 -0.02 -2.67
N ILE A 4 -8.44 -0.84 -3.70
CA ILE A 4 -7.99 -2.23 -3.59
C ILE A 4 -6.68 -2.37 -4.37
N ILE A 5 -5.63 -2.83 -3.71
CA ILE A 5 -4.34 -3.20 -4.32
C ILE A 5 -4.20 -4.71 -4.20
N HIS A 6 -3.96 -5.43 -5.30
CA HIS A 6 -3.86 -6.88 -5.25
C HIS A 6 -2.87 -7.45 -6.27
N ASP A 7 -2.29 -8.61 -5.98
CA ASP A 7 -1.39 -9.36 -6.86
C ASP A 7 -2.04 -10.62 -7.49
N LEU A 8 -3.36 -10.71 -7.40
CA LEU A 8 -4.13 -11.80 -8.00
C LEU A 8 -4.22 -11.67 -9.53
N ASP A 9 -4.77 -12.68 -10.18
CA ASP A 9 -4.92 -12.72 -11.64
C ASP A 9 -5.94 -11.70 -12.20
N GLU A 10 -6.09 -11.71 -13.53
CA GLU A 10 -7.00 -10.78 -14.23
C GLU A 10 -8.47 -11.03 -13.91
N ALA A 11 -8.86 -12.27 -13.66
CA ALA A 11 -10.25 -12.60 -13.37
C ALA A 11 -10.71 -11.93 -12.04
N PHE A 12 -9.85 -11.96 -11.02
CA PHE A 12 -10.11 -11.23 -9.78
C PHE A 12 -10.10 -9.73 -9.97
N HIS A 13 -9.20 -9.21 -10.80
CA HIS A 13 -9.14 -7.78 -11.11
C HIS A 13 -10.47 -7.27 -11.68
N GLU A 14 -11.00 -7.94 -12.69
CA GLU A 14 -12.30 -7.59 -13.27
C GLU A 14 -13.47 -7.73 -12.27
N LYS A 15 -13.42 -8.75 -11.42
CA LYS A 15 -14.43 -8.93 -10.36
C LYS A 15 -14.37 -7.78 -9.34
N PHE A 16 -13.18 -7.34 -8.92
CA PHE A 16 -13.06 -6.23 -7.97
C PHE A 16 -13.52 -4.89 -8.53
N LYS A 17 -13.36 -4.64 -9.84
CA LYS A 17 -13.90 -3.44 -10.51
C LYS A 17 -15.41 -3.31 -10.40
N THR A 18 -16.11 -4.39 -10.17
CA THR A 18 -17.57 -4.33 -9.96
C THR A 18 -17.96 -3.80 -8.58
N VAL A 19 -17.05 -3.82 -7.61
CA VAL A 19 -17.29 -3.46 -6.20
C VAL A 19 -16.49 -2.26 -5.70
N SER A 20 -15.51 -1.79 -6.47
CA SER A 20 -14.69 -0.62 -6.14
C SER A 20 -14.32 0.14 -7.41
N GLU A 21 -14.33 1.48 -7.32
CA GLU A 21 -13.97 2.35 -8.45
C GLU A 21 -12.47 2.34 -8.73
N ASP A 22 -11.64 2.16 -7.68
CA ASP A 22 -10.18 2.19 -7.79
C ASP A 22 -9.59 0.84 -7.39
N VAL A 23 -9.30 0.02 -8.40
CA VAL A 23 -8.63 -1.27 -8.24
C VAL A 23 -7.29 -1.23 -8.97
N ILE A 24 -6.22 -1.52 -8.24
CA ILE A 24 -4.85 -1.48 -8.73
C ILE A 24 -4.31 -2.92 -8.71
N ARG A 25 -4.04 -3.45 -9.88
CA ARG A 25 -3.40 -4.76 -10.01
C ARG A 25 -1.89 -4.62 -9.95
N ALA A 26 -1.29 -5.34 -9.03
CA ALA A 26 0.16 -5.46 -8.90
C ALA A 26 0.68 -6.51 -9.89
N ASP A 27 0.72 -6.16 -11.19
CA ASP A 27 1.16 -7.04 -12.28
C ASP A 27 2.68 -6.98 -12.56
N GLY A 28 3.40 -6.13 -11.84
CA GLY A 28 4.84 -5.96 -11.97
C GLY A 28 5.31 -5.24 -13.23
N LYS A 29 4.40 -4.75 -14.10
CA LYS A 29 4.73 -4.08 -15.36
C LYS A 29 5.04 -2.59 -15.18
N TYR A 30 5.80 -2.27 -14.15
CA TYR A 30 6.20 -0.90 -13.81
C TYR A 30 7.58 -0.90 -13.14
N ALA A 31 8.28 0.21 -13.23
CA ALA A 31 9.59 0.35 -12.64
C ALA A 31 9.53 0.49 -11.11
N PRO A 32 10.53 -0.04 -10.37
CA PRO A 32 10.65 0.20 -8.93
C PRO A 32 10.92 1.68 -8.63
N CYS A 33 10.67 2.08 -7.37
CA CYS A 33 11.03 3.42 -6.90
C CYS A 33 12.54 3.64 -7.01
N GLN A 34 12.95 4.75 -7.64
CA GLN A 34 14.36 5.09 -7.83
C GLN A 34 14.91 6.02 -6.71
N GLY A 35 14.12 6.34 -5.71
CA GLY A 35 14.55 7.18 -4.60
C GLY A 35 14.92 8.61 -5.00
N CYS A 36 14.38 9.14 -6.08
CA CYS A 36 14.71 10.50 -6.55
C CYS A 36 14.04 11.62 -5.75
N PHE A 37 13.04 11.29 -4.93
CA PHE A 37 12.25 12.21 -4.09
C PHE A 37 11.58 13.38 -4.82
N ASN A 38 11.48 13.35 -6.13
CA ASN A 38 10.79 14.40 -6.89
C ASN A 38 9.30 14.52 -6.51
N CYS A 39 8.67 13.42 -6.09
CA CYS A 39 7.31 13.40 -5.58
C CYS A 39 7.13 14.14 -4.23
N TRP A 40 8.22 14.51 -3.58
CA TRP A 40 8.22 15.37 -2.40
C TRP A 40 8.49 16.84 -2.74
N THR A 41 9.29 17.10 -3.79
CA THR A 41 9.87 18.42 -4.05
C THR A 41 9.41 19.03 -5.38
N LYS A 42 9.82 18.49 -6.52
CA LYS A 42 9.57 19.07 -7.84
C LYS A 42 8.12 18.85 -8.32
N HIS A 43 7.57 17.68 -8.05
CA HIS A 43 6.24 17.27 -8.50
C HIS A 43 5.45 16.67 -7.33
N PRO A 44 5.00 17.50 -6.35
CA PRO A 44 4.35 16.99 -5.14
C PRO A 44 3.23 16.00 -5.45
N ALA A 45 3.30 14.83 -4.80
CA ALA A 45 2.36 13.72 -4.96
C ALA A 45 2.30 13.09 -6.37
N THR A 46 3.29 13.33 -7.22
CA THR A 46 3.35 12.76 -8.58
C THR A 46 4.74 12.16 -8.82
N CYS A 47 4.80 10.92 -9.33
CA CYS A 47 6.07 10.26 -9.62
C CYS A 47 6.69 10.80 -10.92
N SER A 48 8.03 10.88 -11.00
CA SER A 48 8.72 11.27 -12.22
C SER A 48 8.68 10.21 -13.31
N LEU A 49 8.52 8.93 -12.94
CA LEU A 49 8.38 7.83 -13.89
C LEU A 49 6.99 7.85 -14.53
N LYS A 50 6.95 7.74 -15.87
CA LYS A 50 5.73 7.86 -16.68
C LYS A 50 5.14 6.49 -17.04
N ASP A 51 4.92 5.66 -16.02
CA ASP A 51 4.27 4.36 -16.13
C ASP A 51 2.90 4.36 -15.41
N SER A 52 2.28 3.19 -15.26
CA SER A 52 0.98 3.03 -14.62
C SER A 52 0.93 3.53 -13.16
N LEU A 53 2.08 3.66 -12.49
CA LEU A 53 2.18 4.15 -11.12
C LEU A 53 2.48 5.66 -11.00
N HIS A 54 2.41 6.40 -12.10
CA HIS A 54 2.72 7.84 -12.12
C HIS A 54 1.93 8.66 -11.09
N GLU A 55 0.63 8.39 -10.95
CA GLU A 55 -0.29 9.08 -10.04
C GLU A 55 -0.50 8.35 -8.69
N MET A 56 0.25 7.29 -8.42
CA MET A 56 0.01 6.40 -7.29
C MET A 56 0.08 7.11 -5.93
N CYS A 57 0.95 8.10 -5.78
CA CYS A 57 1.00 8.90 -4.55
C CYS A 57 -0.32 9.62 -4.27
N ARG A 58 -0.98 10.11 -5.31
CA ARG A 58 -2.27 10.81 -5.19
C ARG A 58 -3.39 9.82 -4.91
N VAL A 59 -3.47 8.74 -5.69
CA VAL A 59 -4.50 7.70 -5.55
C VAL A 59 -4.49 7.10 -4.16
N VAL A 60 -3.33 6.60 -3.71
CA VAL A 60 -3.18 6.03 -2.36
C VAL A 60 -3.37 7.09 -1.28
N GLY A 61 -2.87 8.33 -1.52
CA GLY A 61 -2.94 9.41 -0.55
C GLY A 61 -4.36 9.88 -0.24
N GLN A 62 -5.20 9.98 -1.26
CA GLN A 62 -6.60 10.45 -1.15
C GLN A 62 -7.57 9.34 -0.71
N ALA A 63 -7.15 8.07 -0.77
CA ALA A 63 -7.99 6.98 -0.32
C ALA A 63 -8.23 7.07 1.19
N GLU A 64 -9.48 6.97 1.61
CA GLU A 64 -9.84 6.86 3.03
C GLU A 64 -9.48 5.48 3.56
N ASP A 65 -9.95 4.43 2.87
CA ASP A 65 -9.66 3.04 3.21
C ASP A 65 -8.80 2.40 2.13
N THR A 66 -7.86 1.56 2.54
CA THR A 66 -7.04 0.76 1.62
C THR A 66 -7.13 -0.72 1.97
N VAL A 67 -7.48 -1.53 0.98
CA VAL A 67 -7.42 -2.99 1.06
C VAL A 67 -6.23 -3.46 0.23
N ILE A 68 -5.34 -4.23 0.83
CA ILE A 68 -4.20 -4.87 0.15
C ILE A 68 -4.40 -6.38 0.21
N ILE A 69 -4.35 -7.04 -0.94
CA ILE A 69 -4.37 -8.50 -1.05
C ILE A 69 -3.03 -8.91 -1.65
N THR A 70 -2.27 -9.70 -0.92
CA THR A 70 -0.88 -10.02 -1.31
C THR A 70 -0.49 -11.43 -0.94
N GLU A 71 0.31 -12.06 -1.80
CA GLU A 71 1.01 -13.29 -1.47
C GLU A 71 2.03 -13.04 -0.36
N ASN A 72 2.20 -14.04 0.53
CA ASN A 72 3.24 -13.99 1.55
C ASN A 72 4.62 -14.21 0.93
N TRP A 73 5.50 -13.22 1.06
CA TRP A 73 6.90 -13.34 0.69
C TRP A 73 7.78 -13.12 1.93
N TYR A 74 8.16 -14.22 2.59
CA TYR A 74 9.05 -14.21 3.76
C TYR A 74 8.59 -13.26 4.90
N GLY A 75 7.28 -13.22 5.15
CA GLY A 75 6.69 -12.33 6.16
C GLY A 75 6.48 -10.89 5.70
N GLY A 76 6.45 -10.65 4.39
CA GLY A 76 6.25 -9.35 3.78
C GLY A 76 5.40 -9.40 2.51
N TYR A 77 5.13 -8.22 1.94
CA TYR A 77 4.40 -8.06 0.68
C TYR A 77 5.13 -8.72 -0.49
N SER A 78 4.38 -9.21 -1.47
CA SER A 78 4.96 -9.62 -2.75
C SER A 78 5.73 -8.47 -3.40
N PRO A 79 6.79 -8.74 -4.19
CA PRO A 79 7.60 -7.67 -4.80
C PRO A 79 6.78 -6.68 -5.62
N ALA A 80 5.75 -7.15 -6.31
CA ALA A 80 4.88 -6.31 -7.13
C ALA A 80 4.06 -5.34 -6.25
N VAL A 81 3.42 -5.82 -5.18
CA VAL A 81 2.70 -4.97 -4.21
C VAL A 81 3.67 -4.02 -3.51
N LYS A 82 4.83 -4.51 -3.08
CA LYS A 82 5.85 -3.68 -2.43
C LYS A 82 6.27 -2.50 -3.30
N ASN A 83 6.47 -2.70 -4.60
CA ASN A 83 6.81 -1.63 -5.53
C ASN A 83 5.73 -0.54 -5.62
N ILE A 84 4.44 -0.90 -5.56
CA ILE A 84 3.35 0.09 -5.52
C ILE A 84 3.45 0.93 -4.24
N LEU A 85 3.68 0.29 -3.10
CA LEU A 85 3.80 0.99 -1.82
C LEU A 85 5.04 1.90 -1.80
N ASP A 86 6.17 1.44 -2.30
CA ASP A 86 7.39 2.26 -2.41
C ASP A 86 7.19 3.46 -3.35
N ARG A 87 6.44 3.28 -4.45
CA ARG A 87 6.08 4.35 -5.38
C ARG A 87 5.04 5.32 -4.83
N SER A 88 4.46 5.01 -3.66
CA SER A 88 3.49 5.86 -2.96
C SER A 88 4.10 6.77 -1.89
N ILE A 89 5.44 6.87 -1.80
CA ILE A 89 6.13 7.67 -0.76
C ILE A 89 5.68 9.14 -0.74
N GLY A 90 5.28 9.70 -1.88
CA GLY A 90 4.77 11.08 -1.99
C GLY A 90 3.39 11.32 -1.35
N THR A 91 2.79 10.30 -0.72
CA THR A 91 1.61 10.46 0.16
C THR A 91 1.94 11.27 1.41
N SER A 92 3.21 11.33 1.78
CA SER A 92 3.75 12.19 2.82
C SER A 92 4.55 13.35 2.21
N THR A 93 5.01 14.25 3.07
CA THR A 93 5.88 15.38 2.73
C THR A 93 7.28 15.18 3.29
N PRO A 94 8.31 15.95 2.87
CA PRO A 94 9.63 15.89 3.50
C PRO A 94 9.66 16.46 4.93
N MET A 95 8.60 17.12 5.39
CA MET A 95 8.51 17.67 6.73
C MET A 95 8.26 16.59 7.76
N SER A 96 8.87 16.73 8.94
CA SER A 96 8.73 15.77 10.04
C SER A 96 7.74 16.24 11.10
N THR A 97 7.09 15.29 11.75
CA THR A 97 6.18 15.50 12.89
C THR A 97 6.26 14.29 13.83
N TYR A 98 5.75 14.46 15.05
CA TYR A 98 5.61 13.35 15.99
C TYR A 98 4.20 12.79 15.94
N ARG A 99 4.10 11.45 15.83
CA ARG A 99 2.86 10.68 15.94
C ARG A 99 3.10 9.43 16.79
N SER A 100 2.22 9.17 17.72
CA SER A 100 2.35 8.00 18.62
C SER A 100 3.71 7.89 19.32
N GLY A 101 4.33 9.02 19.67
CA GLY A 101 5.65 9.07 20.32
C GLY A 101 6.84 8.84 19.38
N GLU A 102 6.63 8.72 18.09
CA GLU A 102 7.66 8.48 17.08
C GLU A 102 7.71 9.61 16.04
N MET A 103 8.88 9.84 15.46
CA MET A 103 9.05 10.80 14.37
C MET A 103 8.58 10.18 13.05
N HIS A 104 7.69 10.88 12.34
CA HIS A 104 7.18 10.51 11.02
C HIS A 104 7.18 11.71 10.08
N HIS A 105 7.14 11.44 8.79
CA HIS A 105 6.85 12.48 7.81
C HIS A 105 5.41 12.98 7.96
N THR A 106 5.20 14.27 7.73
CA THR A 106 3.87 14.87 7.77
C THR A 106 3.01 14.31 6.63
N LEU A 107 1.80 13.91 6.94
CA LEU A 107 0.85 13.39 5.95
C LEU A 107 0.36 14.52 5.04
N ARG A 108 0.45 14.33 3.73
CA ARG A 108 -0.01 15.31 2.73
C ARG A 108 -1.55 15.42 2.70
N TYR A 109 -2.24 14.29 2.89
CA TYR A 109 -3.69 14.18 2.75
C TYR A 109 -4.43 14.00 4.09
N GLY A 110 -3.71 14.12 5.21
CA GLY A 110 -4.30 13.95 6.54
C GLY A 110 -4.46 12.50 6.99
N LYS A 111 -5.25 12.30 8.03
CA LYS A 111 -5.54 10.98 8.59
C LYS A 111 -6.49 10.20 7.69
N LYS A 112 -6.36 8.88 7.69
CA LYS A 112 -7.14 7.93 6.92
C LYS A 112 -7.98 7.04 7.83
N GLY A 113 -8.91 6.28 7.24
CA GLY A 113 -9.74 5.32 7.95
C GLY A 113 -9.00 4.02 8.27
N LYS A 114 -9.23 2.97 7.49
CA LYS A 114 -8.72 1.61 7.75
C LYS A 114 -7.71 1.13 6.71
N LEU A 115 -6.65 0.47 7.20
CA LEU A 115 -5.77 -0.38 6.42
C LEU A 115 -6.16 -1.85 6.65
N LYS A 116 -6.71 -2.51 5.63
CA LYS A 116 -6.97 -3.95 5.64
C LYS A 116 -5.96 -4.67 4.77
N VAL A 117 -5.28 -5.68 5.33
CA VAL A 117 -4.34 -6.50 4.59
C VAL A 117 -4.78 -7.97 4.67
N ILE A 118 -4.92 -8.59 3.50
CA ILE A 118 -5.24 -10.01 3.34
C ILE A 118 -4.00 -10.67 2.74
N VAL A 119 -3.39 -11.54 3.52
CA VAL A 119 -2.19 -12.29 3.12
C VAL A 119 -2.61 -13.69 2.72
N HIS A 120 -2.29 -14.12 1.51
CA HIS A 120 -2.56 -15.46 1.04
C HIS A 120 -1.29 -16.29 0.86
N GLY A 121 -1.46 -17.62 0.85
CA GLY A 121 -0.38 -18.59 0.79
C GLY A 121 0.08 -19.08 2.17
N ASP A 122 1.11 -19.88 2.18
CA ASP A 122 1.66 -20.44 3.42
C ASP A 122 2.36 -19.37 4.25
N VAL A 123 2.01 -19.28 5.53
CA VAL A 123 2.58 -18.31 6.46
C VAL A 123 2.95 -19.00 7.77
N SER A 124 4.23 -19.06 8.08
CA SER A 124 4.72 -19.58 9.38
C SER A 124 4.38 -18.64 10.54
N ASP A 125 4.45 -19.14 11.77
CA ASP A 125 4.16 -18.32 12.95
C ASP A 125 5.15 -17.16 13.12
N ASN A 126 6.42 -17.35 12.76
CA ASN A 126 7.41 -16.26 12.77
C ASN A 126 7.08 -15.19 11.74
N GLU A 127 6.63 -15.58 10.56
CA GLU A 127 6.19 -14.63 9.53
C GLU A 127 4.92 -13.88 9.94
N LYS A 128 3.97 -14.55 10.59
CA LYS A 128 2.78 -13.87 11.16
C LYS A 128 3.18 -12.78 12.15
N ALA A 129 4.14 -13.07 13.05
CA ALA A 129 4.65 -12.08 13.99
C ALA A 129 5.32 -10.89 13.27
N THR A 130 6.05 -11.14 12.20
CA THR A 130 6.65 -10.09 11.35
C THR A 130 5.56 -9.26 10.67
N TRP A 131 4.55 -9.90 10.10
CA TRP A 131 3.40 -9.23 9.48
C TRP A 131 2.66 -8.31 10.46
N GLU A 132 2.36 -8.78 11.68
CA GLU A 132 1.68 -7.98 12.70
C GLU A 132 2.46 -6.71 13.03
N LEU A 133 3.77 -6.83 13.23
CA LEU A 133 4.64 -5.68 13.50
C LEU A 133 4.67 -4.72 12.30
N MET A 134 4.86 -5.24 11.09
CA MET A 134 4.96 -4.42 9.88
C MET A 134 3.66 -3.66 9.60
N ILE A 135 2.51 -4.32 9.72
CA ILE A 135 1.21 -3.68 9.46
C ILE A 135 0.90 -2.62 10.51
N GLU A 136 1.27 -2.84 11.76
CA GLU A 136 1.14 -1.80 12.79
C GLU A 136 2.01 -0.57 12.44
N ARG A 137 3.25 -0.77 12.01
CA ARG A 137 4.15 0.31 11.59
C ARG A 137 3.63 1.03 10.34
N ASN A 138 3.12 0.30 9.37
CA ASN A 138 2.51 0.86 8.16
C ASN A 138 1.26 1.68 8.51
N ARG A 139 0.41 1.18 9.41
CA ARG A 139 -0.76 1.92 9.90
C ARG A 139 -0.37 3.30 10.43
N ILE A 140 0.60 3.35 11.35
CA ILE A 140 1.07 4.60 11.95
C ILE A 140 1.70 5.50 10.89
N ASN A 141 2.60 4.95 10.07
CA ASN A 141 3.37 5.71 9.09
C ASN A 141 2.48 6.35 8.01
N HIS A 142 1.48 5.62 7.52
CA HIS A 142 0.55 6.11 6.50
C HIS A 142 -0.67 6.85 7.08
N GLY A 143 -0.80 6.93 8.40
CA GLY A 143 -1.84 7.70 9.08
C GLY A 143 -3.21 7.05 9.13
N TYR A 144 -3.30 5.72 9.00
CA TYR A 144 -4.55 5.01 9.21
C TYR A 144 -4.92 4.96 10.70
N GLN A 145 -6.21 5.14 10.99
CA GLN A 145 -6.73 5.10 12.36
C GLN A 145 -6.92 3.66 12.85
N ASP A 146 -7.24 2.75 11.91
CA ASP A 146 -7.51 1.34 12.21
C ASP A 146 -6.76 0.42 11.25
N LYS A 147 -6.57 -0.83 11.68
CA LYS A 147 -5.98 -1.90 10.85
C LYS A 147 -6.74 -3.21 10.99
N GLU A 148 -6.67 -4.03 9.94
CA GLU A 148 -7.14 -5.42 9.95
C GLU A 148 -6.14 -6.26 9.17
N LEU A 149 -5.66 -7.35 9.76
CA LEU A 149 -4.76 -8.30 9.14
C LEU A 149 -5.40 -9.69 9.13
N VAL A 150 -5.50 -10.29 7.96
CA VAL A 150 -6.14 -11.60 7.75
C VAL A 150 -5.19 -12.50 6.99
N PHE A 151 -5.04 -13.74 7.45
CA PHE A 151 -4.29 -14.79 6.75
C PHE A 151 -5.25 -15.82 6.17
N VAL A 152 -5.06 -16.17 4.92
CA VAL A 152 -5.83 -17.19 4.20
C VAL A 152 -4.89 -18.11 3.41
N ASN A 153 -5.25 -19.39 3.30
CA ASN A 153 -4.40 -20.32 2.52
C ASN A 153 -4.50 -20.04 1.03
N SER A 154 -5.70 -19.68 0.56
CA SER A 154 -5.98 -19.33 -0.84
C SER A 154 -7.07 -18.27 -0.92
N ILE A 155 -7.13 -17.57 -2.04
CA ILE A 155 -8.23 -16.69 -2.40
C ILE A 155 -9.08 -17.45 -3.42
N ASP A 156 -10.25 -17.91 -2.98
CA ASP A 156 -11.20 -18.57 -3.86
C ASP A 156 -12.09 -17.53 -4.55
N GLY A 157 -12.33 -17.75 -5.85
CA GLY A 157 -13.04 -16.84 -6.75
C GLY A 157 -14.56 -16.74 -6.50
#